data_77ca0f77cd565cf0676e9864d5b41f86
#
_entry.id   77ca0f77cd565cf0676e9864d5b41f86
#
_cell.length_a   1.000
_cell.length_b   1.000
_cell.length_c   1.000
_cell.angle_alpha   90.00
_cell.angle_beta   90.00
_cell.angle_gamma   90.00
#
_symmetry.space_group_name_H-M   'P 1'
#
loop_
_entity.id
_entity.type
_entity.pdbx_description
1 polymer ?
#
loop_
_entity_poly.entity_id
_entity_poly.type
_entity_poly.pdbx_seq_one_letter_code
_entity_poly.pdbx_strand_id
1 'polypeptide(L)'
;MNHIEAIQEIIKVAPEATQEFEETYKTQNSFMVINVFTKQIQKLILKKDKKVLIQCLNKMNEIYRKGDQTLKNAVESIFIYSLDRITFNCENAYKNLIFEKIPLGLQKAYLRQVYKSGL
;
A
#
# COMPACT_ATOMS: atom_id res chain seq x y z
N MET A 1 -0.98 8.60 -13.92
CA MET A 1 -2.10 8.35 -12.97
C MET A 1 -2.04 9.39 -11.87
N ASN A 2 -3.15 10.07 -11.62
CA ASN A 2 -3.29 11.01 -10.51
C ASN A 2 -4.04 10.34 -9.35
N HIS A 3 -4.21 11.06 -8.23
CA HIS A 3 -4.85 10.48 -7.04
C HIS A 3 -6.32 10.11 -7.27
N ILE A 4 -7.04 10.82 -8.14
CA ILE A 4 -8.44 10.50 -8.43
C ILE A 4 -8.54 9.17 -9.19
N GLU A 5 -7.67 8.98 -10.17
CA GLU A 5 -7.60 7.71 -10.89
C GLU A 5 -7.16 6.57 -9.98
N ALA A 6 -6.25 6.85 -9.04
CA ALA A 6 -5.81 5.85 -8.08
C ALA A 6 -6.97 5.38 -7.19
N ILE A 7 -7.87 6.28 -6.75
CA ILE A 7 -9.06 5.90 -5.99
C ILE A 7 -9.90 4.88 -6.77
N GLN A 8 -10.14 5.14 -8.05
CA GLN A 8 -10.92 4.24 -8.89
C GLN A 8 -10.28 2.86 -8.99
N GLU A 9 -8.95 2.82 -9.11
CA GLU A 9 -8.21 1.57 -9.17
C GLU A 9 -8.24 0.81 -7.84
N ILE A 10 -8.11 1.53 -6.73
CA ILE A 10 -8.15 0.93 -5.40
C ILE A 10 -9.51 0.28 -5.12
N ILE A 11 -10.59 0.96 -5.47
CA ILE A 11 -11.95 0.45 -5.23
C ILE A 11 -12.19 -0.89 -5.93
N LYS A 12 -11.54 -1.12 -7.07
CA LYS A 12 -11.65 -2.39 -7.80
C LYS A 12 -11.16 -3.59 -6.97
N VAL A 13 -10.15 -3.40 -6.14
CA VAL A 13 -9.55 -4.48 -5.32
C VAL A 13 -9.91 -4.39 -3.85
N ALA A 14 -10.33 -3.22 -3.38
CA ALA A 14 -10.69 -2.96 -1.99
C ALA A 14 -11.96 -2.12 -1.93
N PRO A 15 -13.13 -2.70 -2.29
CA PRO A 15 -14.38 -1.94 -2.34
C PRO A 15 -14.81 -1.39 -0.98
N GLU A 16 -14.34 -1.97 0.14
CA GLU A 16 -14.63 -1.46 1.47
C GLU A 16 -14.05 -0.05 1.71
N ALA A 17 -13.08 0.38 0.92
CA ALA A 17 -12.52 1.72 1.04
C ALA A 17 -13.43 2.82 0.49
N THR A 18 -14.47 2.46 -0.26
CA THR A 18 -15.35 3.40 -0.95
C THR A 18 -15.93 4.44 0.01
N GLN A 19 -16.47 4.00 1.15
CA GLN A 19 -17.10 4.92 2.10
C GLN A 19 -16.09 5.93 2.65
N GLU A 20 -14.90 5.51 3.00
CA GLU A 20 -13.87 6.40 3.53
C GLU A 20 -13.44 7.43 2.47
N PHE A 21 -13.31 7.02 1.22
CA PHE A 21 -13.02 7.95 0.14
C PHE A 21 -14.14 8.98 -0.07
N GLU A 22 -15.40 8.57 0.06
CA GLU A 22 -16.54 9.49 -0.04
C GLU A 22 -16.54 10.50 1.11
N GLU A 23 -16.26 10.05 2.33
CA GLU A 23 -16.23 10.92 3.51
C GLU A 23 -15.09 11.94 3.47
N THR A 24 -14.00 11.61 2.80
CA THR A 24 -12.79 12.45 2.76
C THR A 24 -12.63 13.20 1.45
N TYR A 25 -13.63 13.21 0.59
CA TYR A 25 -13.47 13.71 -0.77
C TYR A 25 -13.00 15.17 -0.85
N LYS A 26 -13.36 16.01 0.13
CA LYS A 26 -12.97 17.43 0.16
C LYS A 26 -11.49 17.64 0.52
N THR A 27 -10.87 16.66 1.14
CA THR A 27 -9.49 16.74 1.60
C THR A 27 -8.57 15.76 0.87
N GLN A 28 -9.06 15.18 -0.24
CA GLN A 28 -8.30 14.18 -0.98
C GLN A 28 -7.02 14.76 -1.58
N ASN A 29 -5.96 14.02 -1.41
CA ASN A 29 -4.69 14.22 -2.09
C ASN A 29 -3.99 12.85 -2.14
N SER A 30 -2.85 12.78 -2.80
CA SER A 30 -2.13 11.51 -2.97
C SER A 30 -1.79 10.84 -1.64
N PHE A 31 -1.39 11.61 -0.63
CA PHE A 31 -1.03 11.04 0.67
C PHE A 31 -2.24 10.45 1.39
N MET A 32 -3.37 11.15 1.36
CA MET A 32 -4.63 10.65 1.93
C MET A 32 -5.05 9.36 1.25
N VAL A 33 -5.02 9.31 -0.08
CA VAL A 33 -5.43 8.13 -0.86
C VAL A 33 -4.58 6.92 -0.51
N ILE A 34 -3.26 7.08 -0.47
CA ILE A 34 -2.36 5.98 -0.14
C ILE A 34 -2.50 5.58 1.33
N ASN A 35 -2.76 6.53 2.23
CA ASN A 35 -2.99 6.21 3.63
C ASN A 35 -4.23 5.33 3.81
N VAL A 36 -5.33 5.66 3.14
CA VAL A 36 -6.56 4.86 3.18
C VAL A 36 -6.27 3.45 2.67
N PHE A 37 -5.58 3.33 1.53
CA PHE A 37 -5.26 2.03 0.95
C PHE A 37 -4.33 1.21 1.87
N THR A 38 -3.34 1.85 2.46
CA THR A 38 -2.42 1.19 3.41
C THR A 38 -3.17 0.63 4.61
N LYS A 39 -4.15 1.36 5.14
CA LYS A 39 -5.01 0.86 6.23
C LYS A 39 -5.81 -0.36 5.81
N GLN A 40 -6.34 -0.39 4.59
CA GLN A 40 -7.06 -1.56 4.08
C GLN A 40 -6.14 -2.77 3.98
N ILE A 41 -4.93 -2.57 3.49
CA ILE A 41 -3.92 -3.65 3.43
C ILE A 41 -3.61 -4.16 4.83
N GLN A 42 -3.45 -3.26 5.80
CA GLN A 42 -3.20 -3.66 7.20
C GLN A 42 -4.35 -4.53 7.74
N LYS A 43 -5.60 -4.17 7.47
CA LYS A 43 -6.75 -4.97 7.87
C LYS A 43 -6.73 -6.37 7.24
N LEU A 44 -6.34 -6.46 5.98
CA LEU A 44 -6.23 -7.75 5.28
C LEU A 44 -5.13 -8.63 5.88
N ILE A 45 -4.04 -8.03 6.30
CA ILE A 45 -2.96 -8.76 6.99
C ILE A 45 -3.47 -9.32 8.31
N LEU A 46 -4.20 -8.53 9.10
CA LEU A 46 -4.76 -8.96 10.37
C LEU A 46 -5.81 -10.08 10.21
N LYS A 47 -6.61 -10.00 9.15
CA LYS A 47 -7.61 -11.03 8.84
C LYS A 47 -7.02 -12.26 8.17
N LYS A 48 -5.78 -12.19 7.75
CA LYS A 48 -5.10 -13.25 6.98
C LYS A 48 -5.83 -13.59 5.68
N ASP A 49 -6.44 -12.59 5.04
CA ASP A 49 -7.09 -12.73 3.74
C ASP A 49 -6.04 -12.64 2.63
N LYS A 50 -5.35 -13.75 2.41
CA LYS A 50 -4.20 -13.84 1.53
C LYS A 50 -4.52 -13.46 0.08
N LYS A 51 -5.65 -13.94 -0.45
CA LYS A 51 -6.01 -13.72 -1.85
C LYS A 51 -6.20 -12.24 -2.15
N VAL A 52 -7.01 -11.56 -1.34
CA VAL A 52 -7.29 -10.13 -1.54
C VAL A 52 -6.05 -9.30 -1.21
N LEU A 53 -5.28 -9.70 -0.21
CA LEU A 53 -4.02 -9.04 0.12
C LEU A 53 -3.07 -9.01 -1.09
N ILE A 54 -2.89 -10.14 -1.77
CA ILE A 54 -2.01 -10.20 -2.96
C ILE A 54 -2.53 -9.29 -4.05
N GLN A 55 -3.83 -9.25 -4.29
CA GLN A 55 -4.44 -8.34 -5.26
C GLN A 55 -4.16 -6.89 -4.92
N CYS A 56 -4.25 -6.53 -3.63
CA CYS A 56 -3.97 -5.17 -3.17
C CYS A 56 -2.49 -4.82 -3.29
N LEU A 57 -1.59 -5.74 -2.99
CA LEU A 57 -0.15 -5.51 -3.15
C LEU A 57 0.21 -5.28 -4.63
N ASN A 58 -0.38 -6.04 -5.54
CA ASN A 58 -0.19 -5.85 -6.96
C ASN A 58 -0.75 -4.50 -7.42
N LYS A 59 -1.89 -4.10 -6.89
CA LYS A 59 -2.48 -2.79 -7.22
C LYS A 59 -1.62 -1.64 -6.68
N MET A 60 -1.07 -1.77 -5.48
CA MET A 60 -0.16 -0.76 -4.93
C MET A 60 1.08 -0.61 -5.83
N ASN A 61 1.61 -1.71 -6.33
CA ASN A 61 2.73 -1.67 -7.26
C ASN A 61 2.37 -0.98 -8.58
N GLU A 62 1.18 -1.23 -9.10
CA GLU A 62 0.69 -0.57 -10.32
C GLU A 62 0.59 0.94 -10.12
N ILE A 63 0.02 1.37 -8.98
CA ILE A 63 -0.07 2.79 -8.62
C ILE A 63 1.33 3.40 -8.50
N TYR A 64 2.27 2.71 -7.87
CA TYR A 64 3.64 3.17 -7.74
C TYR A 64 4.31 3.33 -9.11
N ARG A 65 4.10 2.37 -9.99
CA ARG A 65 4.72 2.37 -11.33
C ARG A 65 4.13 3.44 -12.25
N LYS A 66 2.81 3.60 -12.24
CA LYS A 66 2.06 4.48 -13.17
C LYS A 66 1.70 5.82 -12.58
N GLY A 67 1.88 6.02 -11.30
CA GLY A 67 1.51 7.24 -10.60
C GLY A 67 2.35 8.44 -11.02
N ASP A 68 1.77 9.63 -10.84
CA ASP A 68 2.55 10.86 -10.94
C ASP A 68 3.52 10.93 -9.75
N GLN A 69 4.35 11.98 -9.72
CA GLN A 69 5.39 12.07 -8.70
C GLN A 69 4.83 12.12 -7.28
N THR A 70 3.68 12.80 -7.08
CA THR A 70 3.08 12.88 -5.75
C THR A 70 2.55 11.54 -5.28
N LEU A 71 1.98 10.72 -6.19
CA LEU A 71 1.57 9.37 -5.85
C LEU A 71 2.76 8.47 -5.51
N LYS A 72 3.82 8.54 -6.30
CA LYS A 72 5.05 7.77 -6.04
C LYS A 72 5.63 8.12 -4.68
N ASN A 73 5.69 9.42 -4.36
CA ASN A 73 6.17 9.89 -3.07
C ASN A 73 5.29 9.40 -1.93
N ALA A 74 3.98 9.39 -2.12
CA ALA A 74 3.03 8.90 -1.12
C ALA A 74 3.21 7.40 -0.86
N VAL A 75 3.37 6.59 -1.91
CA VAL A 75 3.62 5.15 -1.74
C VAL A 75 4.89 4.93 -0.93
N GLU A 76 5.97 5.65 -1.23
CA GLU A 76 7.23 5.51 -0.50
C GLU A 76 7.12 5.99 0.95
N SER A 77 6.50 7.15 1.18
CA SER A 77 6.44 7.78 2.50
C SER A 77 5.45 7.10 3.44
N ILE A 78 4.40 6.49 2.91
CA ILE A 78 3.32 5.91 3.72
C ILE A 78 3.36 4.40 3.69
N PHE A 79 3.23 3.79 2.51
CA PHE A 79 3.13 2.34 2.42
C PHE A 79 4.46 1.67 2.70
N ILE A 80 5.50 2.00 1.95
CA ILE A 80 6.82 1.37 2.10
C ILE A 80 7.39 1.62 3.50
N TYR A 81 7.31 2.86 3.96
CA TYR A 81 7.80 3.24 5.29
C TYR A 81 7.10 2.47 6.40
N SER A 82 5.82 2.12 6.25
CA SER A 82 5.04 1.44 7.28
C SER A 82 5.13 -0.09 7.24
N LEU A 83 5.80 -0.68 6.24
CA LEU A 83 5.81 -2.14 6.07
C LEU A 83 6.29 -2.91 7.30
N ASP A 84 7.36 -2.45 7.93
CA ASP A 84 7.88 -3.11 9.13
C ASP A 84 6.86 -3.03 10.28
N ARG A 85 6.21 -1.88 10.43
CA ARG A 85 5.22 -1.67 11.48
C ARG A 85 3.98 -2.53 11.29
N ILE A 86 3.43 -2.56 10.07
CA ILE A 86 2.17 -3.30 9.83
C ILE A 86 2.37 -4.82 9.81
N THR A 87 3.61 -5.30 9.68
CA THR A 87 3.93 -6.72 9.73
C THR A 87 4.57 -7.14 11.07
N PHE A 88 4.76 -6.21 11.98
CA PHE A 88 5.53 -6.44 13.22
C PHE A 88 4.98 -7.60 14.05
N ASN A 89 3.66 -7.70 14.20
CA ASN A 89 3.03 -8.73 15.02
C ASN A 89 2.72 -10.03 14.26
N CYS A 90 3.14 -10.15 13.01
CA CYS A 90 2.93 -11.36 12.25
C CYS A 90 3.91 -12.46 12.66
N GLU A 91 3.44 -13.72 12.63
CA GLU A 91 4.34 -14.86 12.72
C GLU A 91 5.39 -14.80 11.60
N ASN A 92 6.60 -15.28 11.87
CA ASN A 92 7.69 -15.21 10.90
C ASN A 92 7.34 -15.82 9.55
N ALA A 93 6.64 -16.95 9.54
CA ALA A 93 6.23 -17.59 8.29
C ALA A 93 5.29 -16.71 7.47
N TYR A 94 4.33 -16.06 8.14
CA TYR A 94 3.37 -15.17 7.46
C TYR A 94 4.05 -13.88 7.00
N LYS A 95 4.92 -13.30 7.82
CA LYS A 95 5.70 -12.13 7.45
C LYS A 95 6.56 -12.42 6.20
N ASN A 96 7.23 -13.56 6.17
CA ASN A 96 8.03 -13.98 5.02
C ASN A 96 7.16 -14.14 3.77
N LEU A 97 5.96 -14.71 3.92
CA LEU A 97 5.02 -14.84 2.84
C LEU A 97 4.61 -13.48 2.27
N ILE A 98 4.29 -12.52 3.15
CA ILE A 98 3.92 -11.17 2.72
C ILE A 98 5.06 -10.55 1.91
N PHE A 99 6.29 -10.57 2.43
CA PHE A 99 7.44 -9.98 1.73
C PHE A 99 7.75 -10.70 0.43
N GLU A 100 7.55 -12.01 0.37
CA GLU A 100 7.70 -12.78 -0.87
C GLU A 100 6.69 -12.34 -1.95
N LYS A 101 5.46 -11.99 -1.54
CA LYS A 101 4.40 -11.60 -2.46
C LYS A 101 4.42 -10.13 -2.84
N ILE A 102 5.23 -9.31 -2.20
CA ILE A 102 5.38 -7.91 -2.59
C ILE A 102 6.06 -7.85 -3.96
N PRO A 103 5.46 -7.16 -4.95
CA PRO A 103 6.06 -7.05 -6.29
C PRO A 103 7.44 -6.41 -6.26
N LEU A 104 8.27 -6.78 -7.23
CA LEU A 104 9.68 -6.41 -7.27
C LEU A 104 9.92 -4.90 -7.16
N GLY A 105 9.11 -4.08 -7.83
CA GLY A 105 9.26 -2.62 -7.77
C GLY A 105 9.13 -2.08 -6.34
N LEU A 106 8.17 -2.60 -5.58
CA LEU A 106 7.97 -2.22 -4.19
C LEU A 106 9.06 -2.81 -3.29
N GLN A 107 9.51 -4.04 -3.57
CA GLN A 107 10.64 -4.63 -2.84
C GLN A 107 11.90 -3.78 -2.97
N LYS A 108 12.19 -3.31 -4.17
CA LYS A 108 13.36 -2.44 -4.41
C LYS A 108 13.23 -1.13 -3.65
N ALA A 109 12.05 -0.53 -3.64
CA ALA A 109 11.80 0.71 -2.88
C ALA A 109 12.01 0.48 -1.38
N TYR A 110 11.52 -0.63 -0.85
CA TYR A 110 11.70 -1.01 0.54
C TYR A 110 13.19 -1.16 0.88
N LEU A 111 13.93 -1.90 0.05
CA LEU A 111 15.36 -2.11 0.28
C LEU A 111 16.14 -0.80 0.26
N ARG A 112 15.81 0.11 -0.64
CA ARG A 112 16.45 1.43 -0.66
C ARG A 112 16.25 2.18 0.65
N GLN A 113 15.05 2.14 1.22
CA GLN A 113 14.78 2.80 2.51
C GLN A 113 15.54 2.16 3.65
N VAL A 114 15.58 0.83 3.71
CA VAL A 114 16.30 0.09 4.75
C VAL A 114 17.80 0.41 4.70
N TYR A 115 18.40 0.32 3.53
CA TYR A 115 19.82 0.62 3.39
C TYR A 115 20.17 2.08 3.67
N LYS A 116 19.25 2.99 3.32
CA LYS A 116 19.48 4.41 3.53
C LYS A 116 19.35 4.82 4.98
N SER A 117 18.42 4.22 5.73
CA SER A 117 18.13 4.59 7.11
C SER A 117 18.78 3.69 8.15
N GLY A 118 19.16 2.49 7.80
CA GLY A 118 19.73 1.49 8.71
C GLY A 118 21.23 1.60 8.87
N LEU A 119 21.86 2.48 8.13
CA LEU A 119 23.30 2.64 8.13
C LEU A 119 23.73 3.99 8.67
#